data_48cf8ccb41a2ea69c40ce700dbfad4ef
#
_entry.id   48cf8ccb41a2ea69c40ce700dbfad4ef
#
_cell.length_a   1.000
_cell.length_b   1.000
_cell.length_c   1.000
_cell.angle_alpha   90.00
_cell.angle_beta   90.00
_cell.angle_gamma   90.00
#
_symmetry.space_group_name_H-M   'P 1'
#
loop_
_entity.id
_entity.type
_entity.pdbx_description
1 polymer ?
#
loop_
_entity_poly.entity_id
_entity_poly.type
_entity_poly.pdbx_seq_one_letter_code
_entity_poly.pdbx_strand_id
1 'polypeptide(L)'
;WAKPNPMPESVIDRPTRSHEYVFHLSKSDRYYYDYEASQEPAVGKNIHDLTGPGCSAPGQTPQTGSRKGRKNESTGRTVVGFQDRRDASEHPPTRNRRSVWTICTEPYKGAHYAVMPTKLVEPCILAGSAVGDIVLDPFYGTGTVGVVALRHDRNFVGIDLDPRNLKLAEERIGGAT
;
A
#
# COMPACT_ATOMS: atom_id res chain seq x y z
N TRP A 1 -8.79 -1.05 -0.21
CA TRP A 1 -8.42 -1.88 0.93
C TRP A 1 -9.35 -3.09 1.01
N ALA A 2 -8.81 -4.28 0.74
CA ALA A 2 -9.48 -5.56 0.92
C ALA A 2 -9.17 -6.09 2.33
N LYS A 3 -10.23 -6.44 3.08
CA LYS A 3 -10.15 -6.93 4.46
C LYS A 3 -10.29 -8.46 4.45
N PRO A 4 -9.23 -9.23 4.74
CA PRO A 4 -9.34 -10.69 4.83
C PRO A 4 -10.24 -11.15 5.99
N ASN A 5 -10.36 -10.30 7.01
CA ASN A 5 -11.15 -10.54 8.23
C ASN A 5 -12.20 -9.41 8.45
N PRO A 6 -13.20 -9.26 7.55
CA PRO A 6 -14.24 -8.25 7.73
C PRO A 6 -15.12 -8.60 8.94
N MET A 7 -15.77 -7.59 9.51
CA MET A 7 -16.82 -7.82 10.50
C MET A 7 -17.96 -8.61 9.84
N PRO A 8 -18.49 -9.65 10.51
CA PRO A 8 -19.62 -10.40 9.99
C PRO A 8 -20.86 -9.51 9.90
N GLU A 9 -21.60 -9.64 8.82
CA GLU A 9 -22.88 -8.97 8.60
C GLU A 9 -24.00 -10.01 8.67
N SER A 10 -25.09 -9.69 9.37
CA SER A 10 -26.27 -10.56 9.49
C SER A 10 -27.22 -10.47 8.29
N VAL A 11 -26.73 -10.05 7.13
CA VAL A 11 -27.51 -9.92 5.90
C VAL A 11 -27.46 -11.20 5.08
N ILE A 12 -28.59 -11.57 4.46
CA ILE A 12 -28.76 -12.79 3.67
C ILE A 12 -29.05 -12.52 2.19
N ASP A 13 -29.24 -11.27 1.83
CA ASP A 13 -29.67 -10.81 0.50
C ASP A 13 -28.51 -10.28 -0.37
N ARG A 14 -27.31 -10.21 0.19
CA ARG A 14 -26.10 -9.74 -0.49
C ARG A 14 -24.84 -10.34 0.12
N PRO A 15 -23.71 -10.37 -0.61
CA PRO A 15 -22.41 -10.72 -0.05
C PRO A 15 -21.97 -9.74 1.04
N THR A 16 -21.27 -10.26 2.07
CA THR A 16 -20.63 -9.44 3.10
C THR A 16 -19.62 -8.50 2.49
N ARG A 17 -19.70 -7.21 2.85
CA ARG A 17 -18.78 -6.20 2.34
C ARG A 17 -17.39 -6.35 2.98
N SER A 18 -16.41 -6.75 2.19
CA SER A 18 -15.04 -7.03 2.65
C SER A 18 -13.99 -6.04 2.12
N HIS A 19 -14.42 -4.90 1.57
CA HIS A 19 -13.50 -3.88 1.06
C HIS A 19 -14.00 -2.46 1.31
N GLU A 20 -13.05 -1.53 1.34
CA GLU A 20 -13.26 -0.08 1.38
C GLU A 20 -12.39 0.62 0.36
N TYR A 21 -12.83 1.79 -0.11
CA TYR A 21 -12.06 2.61 -1.05
C TYR A 21 -11.19 3.60 -0.32
N VAL A 22 -9.95 3.77 -0.82
CA VAL A 22 -9.05 4.86 -0.46
C VAL A 22 -8.92 5.74 -1.69
N PHE A 23 -9.30 7.01 -1.57
CA PHE A 23 -9.25 7.97 -2.67
C PHE A 23 -8.02 8.85 -2.53
N HIS A 24 -7.27 8.98 -3.63
CA HIS A 24 -6.19 9.95 -3.74
C HIS A 24 -6.71 11.19 -4.46
N LEU A 25 -6.72 12.32 -3.78
CA LEU A 25 -7.19 13.60 -4.30
C LEU A 25 -6.05 14.62 -4.30
N SER A 26 -6.00 15.49 -5.30
CA SER A 26 -5.05 16.60 -5.38
C SER A 26 -5.77 17.89 -5.74
N LYS A 27 -5.20 19.05 -5.37
CA LYS A 27 -5.74 20.36 -5.73
C LYS A 27 -5.44 20.77 -7.17
N SER A 28 -4.43 20.16 -7.78
CA SER A 28 -3.96 20.50 -9.13
C SER A 28 -3.38 19.27 -9.82
N ASP A 29 -3.11 19.37 -11.11
CA ASP A 29 -2.48 18.33 -11.93
C ASP A 29 -1.03 18.04 -11.49
N ARG A 30 -0.38 19.02 -10.86
CA ARG A 30 0.96 18.87 -10.29
C ARG A 30 0.85 18.80 -8.79
N TYR A 31 1.28 17.68 -8.21
CA TYR A 31 1.27 17.42 -6.79
C TYR A 31 2.49 16.60 -6.38
N TYR A 32 2.81 16.63 -5.10
CA TYR A 32 3.87 15.79 -4.54
C TYR A 32 3.40 14.34 -4.50
N TYR A 33 4.24 13.45 -4.96
CA TYR A 33 4.06 12.02 -4.82
C TYR A 33 5.43 11.33 -4.76
N ASP A 34 5.75 10.74 -3.60
CA ASP A 34 6.99 9.98 -3.45
C ASP A 34 6.81 8.57 -4.01
N TYR A 35 7.26 8.41 -5.23
CA TYR A 35 7.18 7.14 -5.96
C TYR A 35 8.03 6.05 -5.29
N GLU A 36 9.25 6.39 -4.82
CA GLU A 36 10.19 5.42 -4.25
C GLU A 36 9.69 4.93 -2.88
N ALA A 37 9.28 5.83 -2.00
CA ALA A 37 8.73 5.49 -0.70
C ALA A 37 7.39 4.73 -0.78
N SER A 38 6.64 4.89 -1.87
CA SER A 38 5.36 4.22 -2.08
C SER A 38 5.48 2.80 -2.64
N GLN A 39 6.67 2.36 -3.07
CA GLN A 39 6.86 1.03 -3.66
C GLN A 39 6.55 -0.10 -2.68
N GLU A 40 6.19 -1.25 -3.22
CA GLU A 40 6.06 -2.48 -2.45
C GLU A 40 7.13 -3.50 -2.86
N PRO A 41 7.52 -4.43 -1.98
CA PRO A 41 8.45 -5.50 -2.35
C PRO A 41 7.92 -6.29 -3.55
N ALA A 42 8.77 -6.55 -4.53
CA ALA A 42 8.44 -7.45 -5.61
C ALA A 42 8.38 -8.88 -5.07
N VAL A 43 7.18 -9.45 -5.02
CA VAL A 43 6.98 -10.85 -4.64
C VAL A 43 7.30 -11.72 -5.86
N GLY A 44 8.26 -12.62 -5.71
CA GLY A 44 8.64 -13.57 -6.76
C GLY A 44 10.14 -13.52 -7.05
N LYS A 45 10.83 -14.59 -6.74
CA LYS A 45 12.27 -14.74 -7.07
C LYS A 45 12.51 -14.87 -8.58
N ASN A 46 11.48 -15.15 -9.38
CA ASN A 46 11.57 -15.27 -10.83
C ASN A 46 10.21 -15.02 -11.49
N ILE A 47 10.23 -14.36 -12.66
CA ILE A 47 9.08 -14.30 -13.58
C ILE A 47 8.57 -15.69 -13.96
N HIS A 48 9.39 -16.73 -13.81
CA HIS A 48 9.03 -18.11 -14.03
C HIS A 48 8.04 -18.70 -13.02
N ASP A 49 7.92 -18.11 -11.81
CA ASP A 49 6.93 -18.56 -10.83
C ASP A 49 5.49 -18.12 -11.15
N LEU A 50 5.32 -17.22 -12.12
CA LEU A 50 4.01 -16.85 -12.67
C LEU A 50 3.46 -17.92 -13.65
N THR A 51 4.23 -18.95 -13.94
CA THR A 51 3.84 -20.08 -14.82
C THR A 51 3.29 -21.28 -14.03
N GLY A 52 2.95 -21.08 -12.76
CA GLY A 52 2.25 -22.10 -11.98
C GLY A 52 0.93 -22.51 -12.64
N PRO A 53 0.45 -23.75 -12.40
CA PRO A 53 -0.72 -24.32 -13.08
C PRO A 53 -2.05 -23.59 -12.84
N GLY A 54 -2.04 -22.47 -12.11
CA GLY A 54 -3.21 -21.63 -11.83
C GLY A 54 -3.31 -20.31 -12.58
N CYS A 55 -2.30 -19.93 -13.38
CA CYS A 55 -2.27 -18.61 -14.03
C CYS A 55 -2.68 -18.60 -15.50
N SER A 56 -3.02 -19.74 -16.06
CA SER A 56 -3.51 -19.84 -17.45
C SER A 56 -5.03 -19.82 -17.47
N ALA A 57 -5.62 -18.92 -18.23
CA ALA A 57 -7.05 -18.96 -18.50
C ALA A 57 -7.40 -20.25 -19.27
N PRO A 58 -8.59 -20.85 -19.08
CA PRO A 58 -9.01 -22.02 -19.82
C PRO A 58 -8.86 -21.78 -21.32
N GLY A 59 -8.10 -22.64 -22.02
CA GLY A 59 -7.85 -22.55 -23.45
C GLY A 59 -6.55 -21.81 -23.84
N GLN A 60 -5.77 -21.29 -22.91
CA GLN A 60 -4.44 -20.78 -23.20
C GLN A 60 -3.40 -21.89 -23.07
N THR A 61 -2.68 -22.14 -24.14
CA THR A 61 -1.48 -22.99 -24.11
C THR A 61 -0.40 -22.30 -23.25
N PRO A 62 0.21 -23.00 -22.27
CA PRO A 62 1.31 -22.44 -21.50
C PRO A 62 2.40 -21.96 -22.46
N GLN A 63 2.77 -20.71 -22.39
CA GLN A 63 3.92 -20.20 -23.14
C GLN A 63 5.22 -20.71 -22.48
N THR A 64 5.51 -21.98 -22.68
CA THR A 64 6.80 -22.58 -22.36
C THR A 64 7.78 -22.26 -23.49
N GLY A 65 8.23 -21.05 -23.54
CA GLY A 65 9.24 -20.65 -24.51
C GLY A 65 10.13 -19.58 -23.89
N SER A 66 11.32 -19.98 -23.48
CA SER A 66 12.44 -19.05 -23.38
C SER A 66 12.52 -18.33 -24.74
N ARG A 67 12.03 -17.11 -24.81
CA ARG A 67 12.27 -16.25 -25.97
C ARG A 67 13.75 -15.91 -25.98
N LYS A 68 14.57 -16.81 -26.59
CA LYS A 68 15.88 -16.42 -27.09
C LYS A 68 15.67 -15.13 -27.88
N GLY A 69 16.36 -14.05 -27.47
CA GLY A 69 16.19 -12.72 -28.01
C GLY A 69 16.06 -12.74 -29.54
N ARG A 70 14.90 -12.37 -30.03
CA ARG A 70 14.65 -12.23 -31.45
C ARG A 70 15.41 -10.98 -31.88
N LYS A 71 16.51 -11.17 -32.60
CA LYS A 71 17.19 -10.05 -33.27
C LYS A 71 16.17 -9.38 -34.16
N ASN A 72 15.85 -8.14 -33.88
CA ASN A 72 15.05 -7.32 -34.76
C ASN A 72 15.99 -6.81 -35.86
N GLU A 73 16.01 -7.52 -37.00
CA GLU A 73 16.92 -7.25 -38.12
C GLU A 73 16.74 -5.86 -38.73
N SER A 74 15.63 -5.18 -38.42
CA SER A 74 15.34 -3.85 -39.01
C SER A 74 16.00 -2.68 -38.31
N THR A 75 16.51 -2.80 -37.09
CA THR A 75 17.07 -1.66 -36.33
C THR A 75 18.42 -1.92 -35.65
N GLY A 76 18.97 -3.14 -35.72
CA GLY A 76 20.26 -3.45 -35.09
C GLY A 76 20.32 -3.27 -33.57
N ARG A 77 19.21 -2.90 -32.91
CA ARG A 77 19.13 -2.76 -31.47
C ARG A 77 18.85 -4.11 -30.84
N THR A 78 19.82 -4.63 -30.12
CA THR A 78 19.58 -5.70 -29.15
C THR A 78 18.64 -5.13 -28.09
N VAL A 79 17.41 -5.64 -28.00
CA VAL A 79 16.55 -5.39 -26.85
C VAL A 79 17.17 -6.15 -25.70
N VAL A 80 18.07 -5.49 -24.98
CA VAL A 80 18.64 -5.99 -23.72
C VAL A 80 17.44 -6.22 -22.81
N GLY A 81 17.24 -7.46 -22.42
CA GLY A 81 16.07 -7.84 -21.62
C GLY A 81 15.99 -6.99 -20.37
N PHE A 82 14.78 -6.73 -19.93
CA PHE A 82 14.47 -5.96 -18.71
C PHE A 82 15.17 -6.53 -17.46
N GLN A 83 15.75 -7.71 -17.56
CA GLN A 83 16.49 -8.42 -16.51
C GLN A 83 17.91 -7.91 -16.29
N ASP A 84 18.63 -7.49 -17.35
CA ASP A 84 20.03 -7.07 -17.22
C ASP A 84 20.24 -5.77 -16.43
N ARG A 85 19.16 -5.04 -16.15
CA ARG A 85 19.20 -3.80 -15.34
C ARG A 85 18.97 -4.05 -13.85
N ARG A 86 18.59 -5.26 -13.44
CA ARG A 86 18.24 -5.61 -12.05
C ARG A 86 19.41 -6.15 -11.26
N ASP A 87 20.45 -6.63 -11.91
CA ASP A 87 21.58 -7.28 -11.23
C ASP A 87 22.55 -6.30 -10.55
N ALA A 88 22.31 -4.99 -10.66
CA ALA A 88 23.21 -3.95 -10.16
C ALA A 88 22.74 -3.24 -8.88
N SER A 89 21.58 -3.57 -8.30
CA SER A 89 21.12 -2.89 -7.09
C SER A 89 21.23 -3.78 -5.86
N GLU A 90 21.93 -3.30 -4.85
CA GLU A 90 22.00 -3.88 -3.51
C GLU A 90 20.65 -3.85 -2.75
N HIS A 91 19.62 -3.26 -3.33
CA HIS A 91 18.30 -3.18 -2.75
C HIS A 91 17.40 -4.31 -3.22
N PRO A 92 16.55 -4.87 -2.35
CA PRO A 92 15.57 -5.88 -2.75
C PRO A 92 14.70 -5.33 -3.89
N PRO A 93 14.37 -6.15 -4.90
CA PRO A 93 13.58 -5.70 -6.03
C PRO A 93 12.23 -5.17 -5.53
N THR A 94 11.97 -3.92 -5.82
CA THR A 94 10.70 -3.26 -5.52
C THR A 94 9.89 -3.09 -6.80
N ARG A 95 8.61 -2.86 -6.65
CA ARG A 95 7.69 -2.58 -7.76
C ARG A 95 6.69 -1.50 -7.37
N ASN A 96 6.07 -0.91 -8.36
CA ASN A 96 4.98 0.00 -8.12
C ASN A 96 3.85 -0.69 -7.31
N ARG A 97 3.33 -0.02 -6.30
CA ARG A 97 2.27 -0.55 -5.43
C ARG A 97 1.01 -0.84 -6.24
N ARG A 98 0.41 -1.99 -6.00
CA ARG A 98 -0.86 -2.37 -6.64
C ARG A 98 -2.03 -1.56 -6.06
N SER A 99 -3.08 -1.39 -6.87
CA SER A 99 -4.28 -0.65 -6.47
C SER A 99 -5.17 -1.40 -5.46
N VAL A 100 -4.97 -2.72 -5.28
CA VAL A 100 -5.68 -3.51 -4.28
C VAL A 100 -4.74 -3.86 -3.14
N TRP A 101 -5.05 -3.37 -1.95
CA TRP A 101 -4.26 -3.57 -0.73
C TRP A 101 -4.97 -4.56 0.19
N THR A 102 -4.40 -5.74 0.36
CA THR A 102 -4.91 -6.77 1.28
C THR A 102 -4.27 -6.58 2.63
N ILE A 103 -4.99 -5.94 3.55
CA ILE A 103 -4.51 -5.57 4.89
C ILE A 103 -5.53 -6.02 5.92
N CYS A 104 -5.08 -6.79 6.92
CA CYS A 104 -5.92 -7.20 8.03
C CYS A 104 -6.28 -6.01 8.91
N THR A 105 -7.46 -6.04 9.51
CA THR A 105 -7.82 -5.11 10.58
C THR A 105 -6.92 -5.36 11.79
N GLU A 106 -6.56 -4.31 12.50
CA GLU A 106 -5.76 -4.38 13.73
C GLU A 106 -6.69 -4.22 14.94
N PRO A 107 -6.68 -5.15 15.90
CA PRO A 107 -7.48 -5.01 17.11
C PRO A 107 -6.94 -3.84 17.96
N TYR A 108 -7.83 -3.01 18.43
CA TYR A 108 -7.51 -1.94 19.37
C TYR A 108 -8.09 -2.28 20.75
N LYS A 109 -7.24 -2.21 21.79
CA LYS A 109 -7.63 -2.59 23.17
C LYS A 109 -8.37 -1.48 23.94
N GLY A 110 -8.44 -0.27 23.39
CA GLY A 110 -9.12 0.86 24.00
C GLY A 110 -10.61 0.94 23.68
N ALA A 111 -11.31 1.85 24.33
CA ALA A 111 -12.75 2.08 24.17
C ALA A 111 -13.07 2.90 22.90
N HIS A 112 -12.61 2.42 21.74
CA HIS A 112 -12.90 3.06 20.44
C HIS A 112 -13.20 2.00 19.37
N TYR A 113 -14.23 2.26 18.56
CA TYR A 113 -14.65 1.36 17.49
C TYR A 113 -13.96 1.73 16.17
N ALA A 114 -13.75 0.73 15.31
CA ALA A 114 -13.31 0.90 13.92
C ALA A 114 -11.98 1.64 13.74
N VAL A 115 -10.96 1.31 14.54
CA VAL A 115 -9.62 1.89 14.42
C VAL A 115 -8.98 1.43 13.11
N MET A 116 -8.47 2.40 12.34
CA MET A 116 -7.77 2.15 11.10
C MET A 116 -6.41 1.46 11.37
N PRO A 117 -6.04 0.40 10.62
CA PRO A 117 -4.75 -0.25 10.81
C PRO A 117 -3.60 0.67 10.35
N THR A 118 -2.49 0.66 11.10
CA THR A 118 -1.29 1.45 10.80
C THR A 118 -0.74 1.15 9.41
N LYS A 119 -0.77 -0.12 9.00
CA LYS A 119 -0.34 -0.58 7.66
C LYS A 119 -1.14 -0.01 6.50
N LEU A 120 -2.36 0.47 6.75
CA LEU A 120 -3.16 1.16 5.73
C LEU A 120 -2.75 2.62 5.59
N VAL A 121 -2.45 3.27 6.72
CA VAL A 121 -2.10 4.69 6.79
C VAL A 121 -0.69 4.95 6.25
N GLU A 122 0.25 4.07 6.57
CA GLU A 122 1.67 4.22 6.26
C GLU A 122 1.96 4.51 4.77
N PRO A 123 1.47 3.72 3.80
CA PRO A 123 1.71 4.02 2.39
C PRO A 123 1.06 5.33 1.92
N CYS A 124 -0.02 5.77 2.56
CA CYS A 124 -0.65 7.04 2.23
C CYS A 124 0.22 8.23 2.66
N ILE A 125 0.78 8.17 3.87
CA ILE A 125 1.66 9.21 4.40
C ILE A 125 2.97 9.27 3.62
N LEU A 126 3.60 8.11 3.39
CA LEU A 126 4.87 8.04 2.66
C LEU A 126 4.75 8.56 1.23
N ALA A 127 3.66 8.24 0.54
CA ALA A 127 3.45 8.71 -0.81
C ALA A 127 3.11 10.21 -0.89
N GLY A 128 2.34 10.71 0.07
CA GLY A 128 1.73 12.04 0.00
C GLY A 128 2.44 13.15 0.74
N SER A 129 3.53 12.86 1.47
CA SER A 129 4.26 13.86 2.27
C SER A 129 5.76 13.60 2.31
N ALA A 130 6.57 14.65 2.33
CA ALA A 130 8.00 14.59 2.61
C ALA A 130 8.30 14.58 4.11
N VAL A 131 9.52 14.20 4.48
CA VAL A 131 10.02 14.36 5.86
C VAL A 131 9.93 15.82 6.28
N GLY A 132 9.39 16.08 7.47
CA GLY A 132 9.18 17.43 8.00
C GLY A 132 7.87 18.09 7.59
N ASP A 133 7.13 17.54 6.62
CA ASP A 133 5.81 18.05 6.22
C ASP A 133 4.76 17.88 7.33
N ILE A 134 3.65 18.60 7.21
CA ILE A 134 2.52 18.53 8.14
C ILE A 134 1.45 17.61 7.58
N VAL A 135 1.11 16.58 8.32
CA VAL A 135 -0.03 15.69 8.05
C VAL A 135 -1.22 16.15 8.89
N LEU A 136 -2.33 16.45 8.24
CA LEU A 136 -3.59 16.82 8.90
C LEU A 136 -4.56 15.63 8.88
N ASP A 137 -5.11 15.30 10.04
CA ASP A 137 -6.25 14.40 10.18
C ASP A 137 -7.43 15.11 10.86
N PRO A 138 -8.49 15.47 10.11
CA PRO A 138 -9.64 16.20 10.67
C PRO A 138 -10.59 15.32 11.48
N PHE A 139 -10.34 14.01 11.59
CA PHE A 139 -11.15 13.03 12.34
C PHE A 139 -10.25 12.03 13.04
N TYR A 140 -9.28 12.53 13.78
CA TYR A 140 -8.13 11.72 14.20
C TYR A 140 -8.44 10.59 15.20
N GLY A 141 -9.58 10.60 15.88
CA GLY A 141 -10.00 9.53 16.77
C GLY A 141 -8.91 9.11 17.77
N THR A 142 -8.44 7.88 17.63
CA THR A 142 -7.35 7.33 18.47
C THR A 142 -5.94 7.72 18.01
N GLY A 143 -5.79 8.63 17.06
CA GLY A 143 -4.50 9.15 16.63
C GLY A 143 -3.67 8.21 15.75
N THR A 144 -4.27 7.26 15.03
CA THR A 144 -3.51 6.33 14.17
C THR A 144 -2.65 7.05 13.14
N VAL A 145 -3.21 8.08 12.49
CA VAL A 145 -2.48 8.89 11.49
C VAL A 145 -1.32 9.62 12.14
N GLY A 146 -1.53 10.20 13.34
CA GLY A 146 -0.49 10.89 14.09
C GLY A 146 0.68 9.98 14.47
N VAL A 147 0.38 8.77 14.98
CA VAL A 147 1.40 7.77 15.30
C VAL A 147 2.25 7.42 14.09
N VAL A 148 1.62 7.22 12.93
CA VAL A 148 2.35 6.86 11.71
C VAL A 148 3.13 8.06 11.17
N ALA A 149 2.54 9.26 11.17
CA ALA A 149 3.22 10.48 10.72
C ALA A 149 4.51 10.74 11.52
N LEU A 150 4.42 10.71 12.85
CA LEU A 150 5.57 10.94 13.71
C LEU A 150 6.66 9.86 13.61
N ARG A 151 6.27 8.58 13.43
CA ARG A 151 7.23 7.49 13.18
C ARG A 151 8.06 7.68 11.91
N HIS A 152 7.55 8.43 10.98
CA HIS A 152 8.21 8.73 9.71
C HIS A 152 8.72 10.18 9.63
N ASP A 153 8.94 10.83 10.75
CA ASP A 153 9.48 12.20 10.85
C ASP A 153 8.63 13.26 10.14
N ARG A 154 7.29 13.10 10.15
CA ARG A 154 6.35 14.13 9.73
C ARG A 154 5.76 14.82 10.95
N ASN A 155 5.40 16.09 10.82
CA ASN A 155 4.61 16.79 11.81
C ASN A 155 3.14 16.36 11.69
N PHE A 156 2.39 16.47 12.79
CA PHE A 156 1.00 16.05 12.83
C PHE A 156 0.10 17.13 13.44
N VAL A 157 -1.06 17.32 12.82
CA VAL A 157 -2.17 18.11 13.34
C VAL A 157 -3.42 17.26 13.30
N GLY A 158 -4.03 17.00 14.45
CA GLY A 158 -5.26 16.23 14.57
C GLY A 158 -6.42 17.11 15.05
N ILE A 159 -7.61 16.89 14.51
CA ILE A 159 -8.86 17.52 14.93
C ILE A 159 -9.87 16.41 15.23
N ASP A 160 -10.58 16.55 16.36
CA ASP A 160 -11.68 15.63 16.70
C ASP A 160 -12.75 16.41 17.51
N LEU A 161 -14.01 15.99 17.34
CA LEU A 161 -15.12 16.61 18.08
C LEU A 161 -15.27 16.05 19.49
N ASP A 162 -14.79 14.82 19.73
CA ASP A 162 -14.90 14.18 21.03
C ASP A 162 -13.64 14.38 21.88
N PRO A 163 -13.71 15.17 22.97
CA PRO A 163 -12.56 15.43 23.82
C PRO A 163 -11.99 14.17 24.50
N ARG A 164 -12.76 13.06 24.57
CA ARG A 164 -12.28 11.79 25.10
C ARG A 164 -11.21 11.18 24.21
N ASN A 165 -11.30 11.40 22.89
CA ASN A 165 -10.32 10.93 21.93
C ASN A 165 -8.96 11.61 22.10
N LEU A 166 -8.92 12.85 22.60
CA LEU A 166 -7.67 13.57 22.84
C LEU A 166 -6.73 12.79 23.77
N LYS A 167 -7.23 12.35 24.92
CA LYS A 167 -6.41 11.57 25.87
C LYS A 167 -5.92 10.26 25.27
N LEU A 168 -6.82 9.53 24.57
CA LEU A 168 -6.46 8.26 23.92
C LEU A 168 -5.37 8.45 22.86
N ALA A 169 -5.47 9.52 22.09
CA ALA A 169 -4.48 9.85 21.08
C ALA A 169 -3.15 10.29 21.69
N GLU A 170 -3.15 11.13 22.72
CA GLU A 170 -1.95 11.57 23.43
C GLU A 170 -1.18 10.41 24.06
N GLU A 171 -1.89 9.51 24.75
CA GLU A 171 -1.30 8.27 25.32
C GLU A 171 -0.69 7.39 24.25
N ARG A 172 -1.38 7.22 23.12
CA ARG A 172 -0.91 6.38 22.01
C ARG A 172 0.26 7.00 21.27
N ILE A 173 0.24 8.29 21.02
CA ILE A 173 1.32 9.03 20.37
C ILE A 173 2.55 9.08 21.28
N GLY A 174 2.36 9.44 22.57
CA GLY A 174 3.44 9.49 23.54
C GLY A 174 4.11 8.15 23.83
N GLY A 175 3.40 7.05 23.66
CA GLY A 175 3.97 5.69 23.76
C GLY A 175 4.62 5.18 22.46
N ALA A 176 4.54 5.94 21.37
CA ALA A 176 5.07 5.57 20.06
C ALA A 176 6.36 6.34 19.68
N THR A 177 6.68 7.38 20.45
CA THR A 177 7.95 8.14 20.41
C THR A 177 8.91 7.60 21.46
#